data_91738f1e13297739c2ad7e7282ac8281
#
_entry.id   91738f1e13297739c2ad7e7282ac8281
#
_cell.length_a   1.000
_cell.length_b   1.000
_cell.length_c   1.000
_cell.angle_alpha   90.00
_cell.angle_beta   90.00
_cell.angle_gamma   90.00
#
_symmetry.space_group_name_H-M   'P 1'
#
loop_
_entity.id
_entity.type
_entity.pdbx_description
1 polymer ?
#
loop_
_entity_poly.entity_id
_entity_poly.type
_entity_poly.pdbx_seq_one_letter_code
_entity_poly.pdbx_strand_id
1 'polypeptide(L)'
;MDPDRLLNLDLRHLRALQAVAEEGSFNKAAVRLGYTQSAVSQQIQTLEKIVGDKLVERPGGPRPVYMTEAGSVLLVHANAIVARLRAAQADLALLSDGTAGTLRVGTYQSVGTRILPELMRRYHQACPHITVQLTEAEDDALFELLEQGEVDLSFVAMPLAEGPFEGVELARDPYVLVVPEGHPLAGTSGIPTRRDLSELPMIGFRTCRAANHLENALRMRGIEPQVIFRSDDNGTVQAMVAAGMGVAMMPLLAVGGDRRTQTVDLGPRVPPRVIAIAWHRDRVRSGAAQEFVALAGQVCEDLSLALPEVVAHSVTVSAV
;
A
#
# COMPACT_ATOMS: atom_id res chain seq x y z
N MET A 1 8.94 -20.15 -33.53
CA MET A 1 9.37 -20.05 -32.10
C MET A 1 8.80 -21.25 -31.38
N ASP A 2 9.61 -22.04 -30.69
CA ASP A 2 9.16 -23.21 -29.93
C ASP A 2 8.18 -22.75 -28.86
N PRO A 3 6.90 -23.14 -28.85
CA PRO A 3 5.90 -22.69 -27.91
C PRO A 3 6.22 -23.09 -26.45
N ASP A 4 7.00 -24.17 -26.28
CA ASP A 4 7.33 -24.69 -24.94
C ASP A 4 8.68 -24.18 -24.39
N ARG A 5 9.33 -23.28 -25.11
CA ARG A 5 10.65 -22.78 -24.77
C ARG A 5 10.74 -22.21 -23.35
N LEU A 6 9.71 -21.49 -22.91
CA LEU A 6 9.63 -20.92 -21.58
C LEU A 6 9.40 -21.95 -20.47
N LEU A 7 8.90 -23.16 -20.79
CA LEU A 7 8.72 -24.22 -19.80
C LEU A 7 10.06 -24.84 -19.33
N ASN A 8 11.16 -24.53 -20.03
CA ASN A 8 12.52 -24.95 -19.64
C ASN A 8 13.18 -23.96 -18.64
N LEU A 9 12.41 -23.00 -18.10
CA LEU A 9 12.91 -22.07 -17.09
C LEU A 9 13.03 -22.75 -15.72
N ASP A 10 14.16 -22.53 -15.06
CA ASP A 10 14.30 -22.82 -13.65
C ASP A 10 13.88 -21.60 -12.82
N LEU A 11 13.29 -21.84 -11.66
CA LEU A 11 12.91 -20.78 -10.69
C LEU A 11 14.10 -19.88 -10.30
N ARG A 12 15.32 -20.44 -10.24
CA ARG A 12 16.54 -19.67 -9.96
C ARG A 12 16.83 -18.58 -10.97
N HIS A 13 16.44 -18.77 -12.24
CA HIS A 13 16.59 -17.76 -13.31
C HIS A 13 15.65 -16.58 -13.05
N LEU A 14 14.39 -16.85 -12.66
CA LEU A 14 13.41 -15.82 -12.33
C LEU A 14 13.82 -15.04 -11.08
N ARG A 15 14.31 -15.73 -10.05
CA ARG A 15 14.83 -15.08 -8.83
C ARG A 15 16.06 -14.23 -9.10
N ALA A 16 16.92 -14.63 -10.02
CA ALA A 16 18.06 -13.82 -10.44
C ALA A 16 17.62 -12.54 -11.15
N LEU A 17 16.61 -12.63 -12.03
CA LEU A 17 16.03 -11.46 -12.71
C LEU A 17 15.45 -10.47 -11.71
N GLN A 18 14.64 -10.95 -10.75
CA GLN A 18 14.07 -10.13 -9.68
C GLN A 18 15.17 -9.41 -8.89
N ALA A 19 16.15 -10.15 -8.37
CA ALA A 19 17.21 -9.56 -7.55
C ALA A 19 18.05 -8.52 -8.31
N VAL A 20 18.30 -8.74 -9.60
CA VAL A 20 19.04 -7.77 -10.43
C VAL A 20 18.20 -6.52 -10.69
N ALA A 21 16.89 -6.67 -10.91
CA ALA A 21 15.97 -5.55 -11.10
C ALA A 21 15.88 -4.66 -9.86
N GLU A 22 15.69 -5.27 -8.69
CA GLU A 22 15.54 -4.55 -7.41
C GLU A 22 16.83 -3.87 -6.95
N GLU A 23 17.95 -4.56 -7.08
CA GLU A 23 19.25 -4.05 -6.62
C GLU A 23 19.95 -3.10 -7.61
N GLY A 24 19.52 -3.10 -8.87
CA GLY A 24 20.19 -2.36 -9.95
C GLY A 24 21.68 -2.76 -10.13
N SER A 25 22.10 -3.91 -9.59
CA SER A 25 23.50 -4.34 -9.52
C SER A 25 23.64 -5.84 -9.40
N PHE A 26 24.41 -6.45 -10.29
CA PHE A 26 24.73 -7.88 -10.21
C PHE A 26 25.47 -8.27 -8.93
N ASN A 27 26.35 -7.40 -8.41
CA ASN A 27 27.08 -7.66 -7.17
C ASN A 27 26.16 -7.69 -5.95
N LYS A 28 25.25 -6.70 -5.84
CA LYS A 28 24.27 -6.65 -4.74
C LYS A 28 23.29 -7.80 -4.83
N ALA A 29 22.76 -8.09 -6.03
CA ALA A 29 21.90 -9.23 -6.28
C ALA A 29 22.56 -10.57 -5.88
N ALA A 30 23.84 -10.74 -6.17
CA ALA A 30 24.60 -11.92 -5.78
C ALA A 30 24.70 -12.06 -4.26
N VAL A 31 25.03 -11.00 -3.54
CA VAL A 31 25.04 -10.97 -2.06
C VAL A 31 23.67 -11.35 -1.50
N ARG A 32 22.61 -10.75 -2.00
CA ARG A 32 21.23 -11.02 -1.56
C ARG A 32 20.81 -12.48 -1.78
N LEU A 33 21.22 -13.07 -2.90
CA LEU A 33 20.88 -14.46 -3.24
C LEU A 33 21.81 -15.51 -2.63
N GLY A 34 22.92 -15.13 -2.01
CA GLY A 34 23.95 -16.03 -1.50
C GLY A 34 24.76 -16.71 -2.63
N TYR A 35 24.92 -16.04 -3.77
CA TYR A 35 25.68 -16.52 -4.93
C TYR A 35 26.88 -15.65 -5.23
N THR A 36 27.73 -16.09 -6.18
CA THR A 36 28.77 -15.24 -6.77
C THR A 36 28.16 -14.37 -7.88
N GLN A 37 28.77 -13.22 -8.15
CA GLN A 37 28.34 -12.34 -9.24
C GLN A 37 28.37 -13.07 -10.60
N SER A 38 29.36 -13.92 -10.85
CA SER A 38 29.45 -14.72 -12.06
C SER A 38 28.30 -15.71 -12.19
N ALA A 39 27.86 -16.33 -11.09
CA ALA A 39 26.71 -17.25 -11.09
C ALA A 39 25.41 -16.50 -11.45
N VAL A 40 25.15 -15.35 -10.85
CA VAL A 40 23.97 -14.53 -11.19
C VAL A 40 24.03 -14.07 -12.64
N SER A 41 25.21 -13.62 -13.11
CA SER A 41 25.40 -13.23 -14.52
C SER A 41 25.11 -14.40 -15.48
N GLN A 42 25.54 -15.61 -15.13
CA GLN A 42 25.28 -16.80 -15.94
C GLN A 42 23.81 -17.20 -15.95
N GLN A 43 23.12 -17.07 -14.82
CA GLN A 43 21.67 -17.31 -14.74
C GLN A 43 20.89 -16.35 -15.64
N ILE A 44 21.22 -15.06 -15.62
CA ILE A 44 20.60 -14.08 -16.53
C ILE A 44 20.91 -14.40 -17.99
N GLN A 45 22.17 -14.72 -18.35
CA GLN A 45 22.52 -15.09 -19.72
C GLN A 45 21.79 -16.35 -20.20
N THR A 46 21.59 -17.34 -19.32
CA THR A 46 20.82 -18.54 -19.64
C THR A 46 19.35 -18.19 -19.88
N LEU A 47 18.79 -17.31 -19.04
CA LEU A 47 17.42 -16.83 -19.19
C LEU A 47 17.24 -16.08 -20.52
N GLU A 48 18.16 -15.17 -20.85
CA GLU A 48 18.16 -14.44 -22.14
C GLU A 48 18.25 -15.40 -23.34
N LYS A 49 19.04 -16.46 -23.25
CA LYS A 49 19.09 -17.51 -24.30
C LYS A 49 17.75 -18.26 -24.43
N ILE A 50 17.11 -18.60 -23.32
CA ILE A 50 15.83 -19.28 -23.30
C ILE A 50 14.73 -18.33 -23.87
N VAL A 51 14.70 -17.09 -23.48
CA VAL A 51 13.73 -16.09 -23.97
C VAL A 51 14.01 -15.72 -25.42
N GLY A 52 15.29 -15.64 -25.79
CA GLY A 52 15.75 -15.25 -27.13
C GLY A 52 15.93 -13.78 -27.32
N ASP A 53 15.88 -13.02 -26.24
CA ASP A 53 16.05 -11.58 -26.22
C ASP A 53 16.90 -11.16 -25.02
N LYS A 54 17.47 -9.97 -25.06
CA LYS A 54 18.13 -9.35 -23.90
C LYS A 54 17.08 -8.85 -22.92
N LEU A 55 17.29 -9.18 -21.66
CA LEU A 55 16.40 -8.79 -20.57
C LEU A 55 16.99 -7.64 -19.72
N VAL A 56 18.31 -7.48 -19.76
CA VAL A 56 19.03 -6.59 -18.89
C VAL A 56 20.02 -5.74 -19.69
N GLU A 57 19.94 -4.42 -19.54
CA GLU A 57 20.94 -3.49 -20.06
C GLU A 57 22.07 -3.28 -19.05
N ARG A 58 23.31 -3.37 -19.54
CA ARG A 58 24.53 -3.17 -18.77
C ARG A 58 25.27 -1.92 -19.26
N PRO A 59 24.91 -0.73 -18.81
CA PRO A 59 25.66 0.46 -19.19
C PRO A 59 27.07 0.35 -18.61
N GLY A 60 28.08 0.70 -19.41
CA GLY A 60 29.47 0.73 -18.94
C GLY A 60 29.69 1.73 -17.81
N GLY A 61 30.57 1.40 -16.86
CA GLY A 61 30.92 2.27 -15.71
C GLY A 61 29.99 2.12 -14.50
N PRO A 62 29.91 3.15 -13.61
CA PRO A 62 29.20 3.06 -12.33
C PRO A 62 27.66 3.21 -12.44
N ARG A 63 27.11 3.12 -13.64
CA ARG A 63 25.66 3.29 -13.87
C ARG A 63 24.90 2.04 -13.40
N PRO A 64 23.68 2.21 -12.83
CA PRO A 64 22.85 1.08 -12.44
C PRO A 64 22.42 0.25 -13.67
N VAL A 65 22.20 -1.02 -13.42
CA VAL A 65 21.62 -1.96 -14.38
C VAL A 65 20.12 -1.72 -14.43
N TYR A 66 19.51 -1.77 -15.64
CA TYR A 66 18.07 -1.62 -15.81
C TYR A 66 17.52 -2.69 -16.76
N MET A 67 16.21 -2.92 -16.65
CA MET A 67 15.52 -3.89 -17.48
C MET A 67 15.27 -3.33 -18.88
N THR A 68 15.36 -4.19 -19.88
CA THR A 68 14.82 -3.92 -21.23
C THR A 68 13.30 -3.99 -21.20
N GLU A 69 12.62 -3.65 -22.30
CA GLU A 69 11.19 -3.85 -22.44
C GLU A 69 10.79 -5.32 -22.23
N ALA A 70 11.51 -6.25 -22.89
CA ALA A 70 11.31 -7.68 -22.70
C ALA A 70 11.60 -8.14 -21.27
N GLY A 71 12.64 -7.55 -20.63
CA GLY A 71 12.97 -7.79 -19.23
C GLY A 71 11.86 -7.34 -18.28
N SER A 72 11.28 -6.18 -18.52
CA SER A 72 10.18 -5.64 -17.73
C SER A 72 8.92 -6.50 -17.83
N VAL A 73 8.55 -6.92 -19.03
CA VAL A 73 7.42 -7.85 -19.27
C VAL A 73 7.66 -9.18 -18.54
N LEU A 74 8.83 -9.79 -18.69
CA LEU A 74 9.12 -11.05 -18.03
C LEU A 74 9.19 -10.91 -16.50
N LEU A 75 9.66 -9.76 -15.99
CA LEU A 75 9.75 -9.50 -14.55
C LEU A 75 8.37 -9.53 -13.87
N VAL A 76 7.34 -8.96 -14.50
CA VAL A 76 5.94 -9.02 -14.01
C VAL A 76 5.51 -10.48 -13.83
N HIS A 77 5.73 -11.31 -14.83
CA HIS A 77 5.39 -12.74 -14.75
C HIS A 77 6.27 -13.50 -13.75
N ALA A 78 7.57 -13.19 -13.69
CA ALA A 78 8.49 -13.78 -12.71
C ALA A 78 8.05 -13.50 -11.27
N ASN A 79 7.64 -12.27 -10.98
CA ASN A 79 7.11 -11.87 -9.69
C ASN A 79 5.84 -12.65 -9.34
N ALA A 80 4.91 -12.80 -10.27
CA ALA A 80 3.67 -13.55 -10.08
C ALA A 80 3.94 -15.06 -9.80
N ILE A 81 4.86 -15.68 -10.54
CA ILE A 81 5.23 -17.10 -10.34
C ILE A 81 5.85 -17.31 -8.97
N VAL A 82 6.83 -16.47 -8.58
CA VAL A 82 7.49 -16.57 -7.28
C VAL A 82 6.51 -16.32 -6.14
N ALA A 83 5.63 -15.33 -6.28
CA ALA A 83 4.58 -15.06 -5.30
C ALA A 83 3.62 -16.25 -5.15
N ARG A 84 3.24 -16.90 -6.27
CA ARG A 84 2.39 -18.10 -6.24
C ARG A 84 3.04 -19.26 -5.49
N LEU A 85 4.34 -19.48 -5.68
CA LEU A 85 5.08 -20.51 -4.94
C LEU A 85 5.17 -20.19 -3.44
N ARG A 86 5.37 -18.92 -3.09
CA ARG A 86 5.34 -18.48 -1.68
C ARG A 86 3.96 -18.70 -1.04
N ALA A 87 2.89 -18.40 -1.78
CA ALA A 87 1.52 -18.69 -1.31
C ALA A 87 1.31 -20.19 -1.10
N ALA A 88 1.72 -21.04 -2.04
CA ALA A 88 1.63 -22.49 -1.89
C ALA A 88 2.44 -22.99 -0.69
N GLN A 89 3.63 -22.42 -0.44
CA GLN A 89 4.44 -22.76 0.74
C GLN A 89 3.72 -22.38 2.05
N ALA A 90 3.07 -21.19 2.08
CA ALA A 90 2.28 -20.75 3.23
C ALA A 90 1.07 -21.67 3.47
N ASP A 91 0.35 -22.07 2.40
CA ASP A 91 -0.77 -22.98 2.49
C ASP A 91 -0.36 -24.38 3.00
N LEU A 92 0.78 -24.89 2.51
CA LEU A 92 1.35 -26.16 3.01
C LEU A 92 1.78 -26.07 4.48
N ALA A 93 2.31 -24.92 4.90
CA ALA A 93 2.67 -24.67 6.28
C ALA A 93 1.46 -24.72 7.24
N LEU A 94 0.28 -24.29 6.79
CA LEU A 94 -0.96 -24.39 7.56
C LEU A 94 -1.49 -25.83 7.70
N LEU A 95 -1.16 -26.72 6.74
CA LEU A 95 -1.55 -28.14 6.81
C LEU A 95 -0.64 -28.97 7.73
N SER A 96 0.53 -28.46 8.07
CA SER A 96 1.50 -29.12 8.91
C SER A 96 1.38 -28.58 10.34
N ASP A 97 0.93 -29.38 11.29
CA ASP A 97 0.84 -29.01 12.71
C ASP A 97 2.16 -28.41 13.20
N GLY A 98 2.27 -27.06 13.22
CA GLY A 98 3.37 -26.34 13.85
C GLY A 98 4.43 -25.72 12.94
N THR A 99 4.28 -25.68 11.62
CA THR A 99 5.23 -24.96 10.75
C THR A 99 4.91 -23.48 10.65
N ALA A 100 5.92 -22.64 10.91
CA ALA A 100 5.83 -21.18 10.84
C ALA A 100 5.63 -20.72 9.39
N GLY A 101 4.56 -19.96 9.15
CA GLY A 101 4.31 -19.25 7.91
C GLY A 101 4.65 -17.76 8.03
N THR A 102 4.72 -17.07 6.91
CA THR A 102 4.88 -15.60 6.87
C THR A 102 3.71 -14.99 6.10
N LEU A 103 3.05 -14.01 6.71
CA LEU A 103 2.05 -13.16 6.07
C LEU A 103 2.66 -11.76 5.87
N ARG A 104 2.71 -11.28 4.64
CA ARG A 104 3.26 -9.96 4.29
C ARG A 104 2.11 -9.00 4.06
N VAL A 105 2.10 -7.92 4.85
CA VAL A 105 1.01 -6.95 4.86
C VAL A 105 1.55 -5.55 4.57
N GLY A 106 0.98 -4.92 3.56
CA GLY A 106 1.18 -3.51 3.26
C GLY A 106 0.27 -2.64 4.11
N THR A 107 0.75 -1.49 4.52
CA THR A 107 0.00 -0.52 5.31
C THR A 107 0.49 0.89 5.06
N TYR A 108 -0.31 1.87 5.44
CA TYR A 108 0.09 3.27 5.51
C TYR A 108 -0.02 3.80 6.94
N GLN A 109 0.68 4.89 7.22
CA GLN A 109 0.99 5.38 8.56
C GLN A 109 -0.22 5.45 9.51
N SER A 110 -1.37 5.99 9.07
CA SER A 110 -2.53 6.17 9.94
C SER A 110 -3.20 4.84 10.35
N VAL A 111 -3.21 3.83 9.47
CA VAL A 111 -3.66 2.47 9.79
C VAL A 111 -2.64 1.79 10.70
N GLY A 112 -1.35 1.95 10.40
CA GLY A 112 -0.25 1.42 11.20
C GLY A 112 -0.30 1.85 12.66
N THR A 113 -0.70 3.10 12.91
CA THR A 113 -0.74 3.66 14.28
C THR A 113 -2.05 3.38 15.02
N ARG A 114 -3.18 3.21 14.33
CA ARG A 114 -4.52 3.17 14.95
C ARG A 114 -5.20 1.81 14.91
N ILE A 115 -5.05 1.06 13.83
CA ILE A 115 -5.74 -0.22 13.61
C ILE A 115 -4.80 -1.40 13.89
N LEU A 116 -3.59 -1.36 13.33
CA LEU A 116 -2.67 -2.48 13.40
C LEU A 116 -2.32 -2.94 14.82
N PRO A 117 -2.11 -2.09 15.83
CA PRO A 117 -1.72 -2.59 17.16
C PRO A 117 -2.72 -3.57 17.75
N GLU A 118 -4.01 -3.27 17.69
CA GLU A 118 -5.05 -4.17 18.19
C GLU A 118 -5.26 -5.39 17.27
N LEU A 119 -5.20 -5.18 15.96
CA LEU A 119 -5.28 -6.27 14.98
C LEU A 119 -4.14 -7.27 15.17
N MET A 120 -2.91 -6.80 15.33
CA MET A 120 -1.74 -7.66 15.53
C MET A 120 -1.84 -8.43 16.86
N ARG A 121 -2.36 -7.80 17.91
CA ARG A 121 -2.59 -8.48 19.18
C ARG A 121 -3.57 -9.66 19.03
N ARG A 122 -4.71 -9.44 18.35
CA ARG A 122 -5.71 -10.49 18.11
C ARG A 122 -5.18 -11.56 17.16
N TYR A 123 -4.53 -11.13 16.09
CA TYR A 123 -3.98 -12.04 15.10
C TYR A 123 -2.90 -12.96 15.67
N HIS A 124 -2.02 -12.44 16.51
CA HIS A 124 -1.02 -13.27 17.19
C HIS A 124 -1.65 -14.32 18.12
N GLN A 125 -2.79 -14.02 18.73
CA GLN A 125 -3.55 -14.99 19.55
C GLN A 125 -4.22 -16.06 18.69
N ALA A 126 -4.77 -15.70 17.53
CA ALA A 126 -5.45 -16.62 16.62
C ALA A 126 -4.45 -17.46 15.80
N CYS A 127 -3.32 -16.87 15.39
CA CYS A 127 -2.33 -17.48 14.52
C CYS A 127 -0.91 -17.34 15.12
N PRO A 128 -0.59 -17.98 16.27
CA PRO A 128 0.67 -17.76 17.00
C PRO A 128 1.92 -18.20 16.24
N HIS A 129 1.79 -19.07 15.25
CA HIS A 129 2.89 -19.59 14.43
C HIS A 129 3.12 -18.81 13.13
N ILE A 130 2.30 -17.79 12.86
CA ILE A 130 2.45 -16.96 11.67
C ILE A 130 3.25 -15.69 12.02
N THR A 131 4.34 -15.48 11.31
CA THR A 131 5.10 -14.22 11.37
C THR A 131 4.47 -13.22 10.42
N VAL A 132 4.06 -12.05 10.92
CA VAL A 132 3.60 -10.95 10.08
C VAL A 132 4.78 -10.03 9.77
N GLN A 133 5.01 -9.78 8.48
CA GLN A 133 5.95 -8.77 7.99
C GLN A 133 5.17 -7.58 7.48
N LEU A 134 5.42 -6.40 8.08
CA LEU A 134 4.76 -5.16 7.70
C LEU A 134 5.65 -4.34 6.78
N THR A 135 5.06 -3.80 5.73
CA THR A 135 5.68 -2.81 4.83
C THR A 135 4.82 -1.57 4.82
N GLU A 136 5.38 -0.46 5.29
CA GLU A 136 4.70 0.84 5.26
C GLU A 136 5.12 1.59 3.99
N ALA A 137 4.12 2.04 3.22
CA ALA A 137 4.32 2.81 2.00
C ALA A 137 3.08 3.65 1.67
N GLU A 138 3.19 4.51 0.66
CA GLU A 138 2.07 5.25 0.10
C GLU A 138 1.19 4.37 -0.80
N ASP A 139 -0.07 4.79 -1.00
CA ASP A 139 -1.11 4.04 -1.70
C ASP A 139 -0.66 3.44 -3.05
N ASP A 140 0.00 4.24 -3.91
CA ASP A 140 0.42 3.79 -5.23
C ASP A 140 1.50 2.70 -5.13
N ALA A 141 2.47 2.88 -4.24
CA ALA A 141 3.51 1.88 -3.97
C ALA A 141 2.92 0.59 -3.35
N LEU A 142 1.87 0.70 -2.53
CA LEU A 142 1.19 -0.47 -1.97
C LEU A 142 0.51 -1.32 -3.05
N PHE A 143 -0.09 -0.70 -4.07
CA PHE A 143 -0.64 -1.44 -5.21
C PHE A 143 0.45 -2.08 -6.07
N GLU A 144 1.59 -1.41 -6.28
CA GLU A 144 2.74 -2.00 -6.95
C GLU A 144 3.28 -3.21 -6.19
N LEU A 145 3.41 -3.13 -4.86
CA LEU A 145 3.83 -4.25 -4.01
C LEU A 145 2.84 -5.42 -4.06
N LEU A 146 1.52 -5.15 -4.13
CA LEU A 146 0.52 -6.18 -4.34
C LEU A 146 0.67 -6.83 -5.71
N GLU A 147 0.84 -6.06 -6.78
CA GLU A 147 1.00 -6.57 -8.14
C GLU A 147 2.27 -7.41 -8.28
N GLN A 148 3.36 -6.97 -7.69
CA GLN A 148 4.65 -7.70 -7.69
C GLN A 148 4.64 -8.94 -6.78
N GLY A 149 3.65 -9.05 -5.85
CA GLY A 149 3.57 -10.13 -4.87
C GLY A 149 4.60 -10.00 -3.74
N GLU A 150 5.05 -8.80 -3.50
CA GLU A 150 5.92 -8.46 -2.36
C GLU A 150 5.12 -8.42 -1.06
N VAL A 151 3.83 -8.06 -1.13
CA VAL A 151 2.85 -8.20 -0.06
C VAL A 151 1.70 -9.12 -0.49
N ASP A 152 1.11 -9.81 0.47
CA ASP A 152 -0.01 -10.73 0.26
C ASP A 152 -1.35 -10.02 0.40
N LEU A 153 -1.40 -9.07 1.33
CA LEU A 153 -2.52 -8.17 1.63
C LEU A 153 -2.01 -6.75 1.76
N SER A 154 -2.83 -5.77 1.48
CA SER A 154 -2.51 -4.37 1.80
C SER A 154 -3.74 -3.60 2.26
N PHE A 155 -3.59 -2.79 3.28
CA PHE A 155 -4.53 -1.70 3.53
C PHE A 155 -4.36 -0.64 2.45
N VAL A 156 -5.47 -0.19 1.91
CA VAL A 156 -5.53 0.80 0.83
C VAL A 156 -6.71 1.75 1.04
N ALA A 157 -6.68 2.90 0.39
CA ALA A 157 -7.84 3.78 0.31
C ALA A 157 -8.66 3.48 -0.96
N MET A 158 -9.99 3.44 -0.82
CA MET A 158 -10.90 3.31 -1.97
C MET A 158 -10.95 4.61 -2.80
N PRO A 159 -11.23 4.49 -4.09
CA PRO A 159 -11.44 3.29 -4.89
C PRO A 159 -10.12 2.54 -5.15
N LEU A 160 -10.19 1.23 -5.39
CA LEU A 160 -9.01 0.44 -5.76
C LEU A 160 -8.34 1.01 -7.03
N ALA A 161 -7.04 0.82 -7.16
CA ALA A 161 -6.34 1.14 -8.40
C ALA A 161 -6.86 0.26 -9.54
N GLU A 162 -6.71 0.74 -10.79
CA GLU A 162 -6.92 -0.11 -11.96
C GLU A 162 -5.91 -1.25 -11.92
N GLY A 163 -6.39 -2.48 -12.18
CA GLY A 163 -5.55 -3.66 -12.14
C GLY A 163 -6.27 -4.90 -11.61
N PRO A 164 -5.52 -5.98 -11.38
CA PRO A 164 -6.07 -7.26 -10.94
C PRO A 164 -6.27 -7.29 -9.42
N PHE A 165 -6.91 -6.28 -8.87
CA PHE A 165 -7.12 -6.15 -7.43
C PHE A 165 -8.56 -6.44 -7.03
N GLU A 166 -8.71 -7.05 -5.87
CA GLU A 166 -9.96 -7.22 -5.13
C GLU A 166 -9.75 -6.74 -3.69
N GLY A 167 -10.82 -6.36 -3.02
CA GLY A 167 -10.72 -5.90 -1.64
C GLY A 167 -12.06 -5.88 -0.93
N VAL A 168 -11.99 -5.70 0.37
CA VAL A 168 -13.13 -5.53 1.28
C VAL A 168 -13.01 -4.19 1.97
N GLU A 169 -14.07 -3.39 1.92
CA GLU A 169 -14.17 -2.16 2.69
C GLU A 169 -14.25 -2.49 4.19
N LEU A 170 -13.46 -1.80 5.00
CA LEU A 170 -13.38 -2.04 6.44
C LEU A 170 -13.99 -0.89 7.26
N ALA A 171 -13.67 0.35 6.88
CA ALA A 171 -14.02 1.51 7.69
C ALA A 171 -14.19 2.79 6.88
N ARG A 172 -14.94 3.74 7.43
CA ARG A 172 -15.01 5.12 6.95
C ARG A 172 -14.23 6.03 7.89
N ASP A 173 -13.25 6.71 7.34
CA ASP A 173 -12.38 7.62 8.08
C ASP A 173 -12.67 9.06 7.61
N PRO A 174 -13.43 9.84 8.40
CA PRO A 174 -13.81 11.19 8.01
C PRO A 174 -12.58 12.10 7.97
N TYR A 175 -12.59 13.04 7.02
CA TYR A 175 -11.65 14.15 7.05
C TYR A 175 -12.09 15.20 8.05
N VAL A 176 -11.15 15.72 8.82
CA VAL A 176 -11.31 16.84 9.73
C VAL A 176 -10.36 17.97 9.34
N LEU A 177 -10.73 19.21 9.66
CA LEU A 177 -9.82 20.32 9.58
C LEU A 177 -9.04 20.41 10.90
N VAL A 178 -7.73 20.26 10.82
CA VAL A 178 -6.81 20.46 11.95
C VAL A 178 -6.38 21.91 11.94
N VAL A 179 -6.60 22.58 13.05
CA VAL A 179 -6.30 24.00 13.25
C VAL A 179 -5.43 24.22 14.47
N PRO A 180 -4.63 25.29 14.57
CA PRO A 180 -3.90 25.63 15.77
C PRO A 180 -4.85 25.86 16.96
N GLU A 181 -4.37 25.66 18.19
CA GLU A 181 -5.08 26.05 19.40
C GLU A 181 -5.43 27.55 19.35
N GLY A 182 -6.67 27.91 19.70
CA GLY A 182 -7.15 29.29 19.68
C GLY A 182 -7.52 29.83 18.29
N HIS A 183 -7.49 29.01 17.25
CA HIS A 183 -7.95 29.41 15.91
C HIS A 183 -9.46 29.78 15.93
N PRO A 184 -9.91 30.81 15.18
CA PRO A 184 -11.32 31.24 15.20
C PRO A 184 -12.33 30.13 14.86
N LEU A 185 -11.96 29.12 14.07
CA LEU A 185 -12.80 27.97 13.79
C LEU A 185 -12.78 26.90 14.89
N ALA A 186 -11.84 26.97 15.82
CA ALA A 186 -11.77 26.05 16.95
C ALA A 186 -12.93 26.33 17.92
N GLY A 187 -13.63 25.27 18.34
CA GLY A 187 -14.75 25.38 19.28
C GLY A 187 -16.02 25.99 18.69
N THR A 188 -16.07 26.31 17.38
CA THR A 188 -17.32 26.67 16.73
C THR A 188 -18.15 25.43 16.46
N SER A 189 -19.44 25.49 16.77
CA SER A 189 -20.41 24.42 16.43
C SER A 189 -20.80 24.39 14.94
N GLY A 190 -20.21 25.28 14.15
CA GLY A 190 -20.49 25.42 12.71
C GLY A 190 -19.50 24.68 11.83
N ILE A 191 -20.01 24.06 10.76
CA ILE A 191 -19.18 23.47 9.71
C ILE A 191 -18.53 24.60 8.91
N PRO A 192 -17.18 24.61 8.68
CA PRO A 192 -16.51 25.62 7.90
C PRO A 192 -17.14 25.84 6.53
N THR A 193 -17.30 27.09 6.10
CA THR A 193 -17.87 27.40 4.78
C THR A 193 -16.86 27.09 3.66
N ARG A 194 -17.36 27.08 2.41
CA ARG A 194 -16.46 26.94 1.26
C ARG A 194 -15.40 28.04 1.22
N ARG A 195 -15.81 29.27 1.58
CA ARG A 195 -14.94 30.44 1.61
C ARG A 195 -13.81 30.24 2.64
N ASP A 196 -14.17 29.80 3.86
CA ASP A 196 -13.17 29.53 4.90
C ASP A 196 -12.13 28.53 4.41
N LEU A 197 -12.55 27.43 3.77
CA LEU A 197 -11.68 26.39 3.27
C LEU A 197 -10.82 26.81 2.06
N SER A 198 -11.25 27.83 1.29
CA SER A 198 -10.49 28.33 0.14
C SER A 198 -9.55 29.48 0.49
N GLU A 199 -9.82 30.25 1.53
CA GLU A 199 -9.02 31.41 1.94
C GLU A 199 -7.91 31.09 2.95
N LEU A 200 -8.01 29.94 3.66
CA LEU A 200 -7.01 29.56 4.65
C LEU A 200 -5.74 28.97 4.02
N PRO A 201 -4.55 29.38 4.48
CA PRO A 201 -3.31 28.75 4.08
C PRO A 201 -3.31 27.29 4.56
N MET A 202 -3.14 26.36 3.62
CA MET A 202 -3.29 24.95 3.89
C MET A 202 -1.97 24.19 3.77
N ILE A 203 -1.74 23.31 4.73
CA ILE A 203 -0.67 22.31 4.69
C ILE A 203 -1.30 21.03 4.16
N GLY A 204 -0.81 20.55 3.01
CA GLY A 204 -1.33 19.38 2.31
C GLY A 204 -0.41 18.19 2.40
N PHE A 205 -0.93 17.06 1.97
CA PHE A 205 -0.12 15.88 1.71
C PHE A 205 0.56 15.99 0.35
N ARG A 206 1.68 15.29 0.16
CA ARG A 206 2.32 15.20 -1.14
C ARG A 206 1.35 14.55 -2.13
N THR A 207 1.52 14.83 -3.41
CA THR A 207 0.63 14.33 -4.45
C THR A 207 0.75 12.81 -4.55
N CYS A 208 -0.21 12.10 -3.97
CA CYS A 208 -0.45 10.67 -4.09
C CYS A 208 -1.90 10.44 -4.50
N ARG A 209 -2.29 9.21 -4.76
CA ARG A 209 -3.64 8.85 -5.19
C ARG A 209 -4.72 9.36 -4.22
N ALA A 210 -4.56 9.12 -2.92
CA ALA A 210 -5.52 9.55 -1.90
C ALA A 210 -5.62 11.08 -1.80
N ALA A 211 -4.49 11.80 -1.85
CA ALA A 211 -4.47 13.26 -1.84
C ALA A 211 -5.13 13.84 -3.12
N ASN A 212 -4.84 13.26 -4.29
CA ASN A 212 -5.48 13.66 -5.55
C ASN A 212 -7.00 13.46 -5.50
N HIS A 213 -7.46 12.36 -4.90
CA HIS A 213 -8.90 12.08 -4.75
C HIS A 213 -9.59 13.12 -3.88
N LEU A 214 -8.98 13.46 -2.74
CA LEU A 214 -9.46 14.53 -1.86
C LEU A 214 -9.50 15.88 -2.59
N GLU A 215 -8.39 16.29 -3.20
CA GLU A 215 -8.31 17.60 -3.88
C GLU A 215 -9.32 17.70 -5.04
N ASN A 216 -9.53 16.63 -5.81
CA ASN A 216 -10.54 16.58 -6.86
C ASN A 216 -11.96 16.69 -6.27
N ALA A 217 -12.23 15.98 -5.18
CA ALA A 217 -13.53 16.04 -4.51
C ALA A 217 -13.82 17.45 -3.96
N LEU A 218 -12.82 18.17 -3.50
CA LEU A 218 -12.91 19.56 -3.06
C LEU A 218 -13.19 20.50 -4.24
N ARG A 219 -12.42 20.40 -5.34
CA ARG A 219 -12.61 21.21 -6.55
C ARG A 219 -14.01 21.05 -7.14
N MET A 220 -14.52 19.81 -7.21
CA MET A 220 -15.89 19.56 -7.69
C MET A 220 -16.96 20.25 -6.82
N ARG A 221 -16.65 20.61 -5.59
CA ARG A 221 -17.51 21.33 -4.65
C ARG A 221 -17.22 22.83 -4.61
N GLY A 222 -16.35 23.32 -5.50
CA GLY A 222 -15.96 24.74 -5.57
C GLY A 222 -15.09 25.17 -4.38
N ILE A 223 -14.29 24.26 -3.83
CA ILE A 223 -13.30 24.54 -2.78
C ILE A 223 -11.92 24.38 -3.42
N GLU A 224 -11.16 25.46 -3.45
CA GLU A 224 -9.79 25.50 -4.01
C GLU A 224 -8.79 25.85 -2.88
N PRO A 225 -8.24 24.85 -2.18
CA PRO A 225 -7.33 25.08 -1.07
C PRO A 225 -6.03 25.76 -1.51
N GLN A 226 -5.59 26.76 -0.77
CA GLN A 226 -4.30 27.40 -0.97
C GLN A 226 -3.18 26.61 -0.29
N VAL A 227 -2.67 25.57 -0.95
CA VAL A 227 -1.63 24.71 -0.38
C VAL A 227 -0.28 25.43 -0.41
N ILE A 228 0.26 25.75 0.79
CA ILE A 228 1.53 26.46 0.98
C ILE A 228 2.71 25.52 1.27
N PHE A 229 2.45 24.31 1.75
CA PHE A 229 3.46 23.30 2.08
C PHE A 229 2.89 21.89 1.92
N ARG A 230 3.74 20.93 1.58
CA ARG A 230 3.35 19.50 1.47
C ARG A 230 4.34 18.60 2.20
N SER A 231 3.81 17.58 2.89
CA SER A 231 4.58 16.52 3.55
C SER A 231 3.84 15.17 3.42
N ASP A 232 4.58 14.07 3.52
CA ASP A 232 4.00 12.71 3.55
C ASP A 232 3.80 12.23 5.00
N ASP A 233 4.44 12.89 5.95
CA ASP A 233 4.41 12.50 7.36
C ASP A 233 3.28 13.22 8.11
N ASN A 234 2.35 12.45 8.67
CA ASN A 234 1.20 12.96 9.42
C ASN A 234 1.62 13.84 10.62
N GLY A 235 2.68 13.43 11.32
CA GLY A 235 3.21 14.18 12.46
C GLY A 235 3.79 15.52 12.05
N THR A 236 4.52 15.56 10.94
CA THR A 236 5.05 16.79 10.34
C THR A 236 3.95 17.76 9.93
N VAL A 237 2.91 17.26 9.24
CA VAL A 237 1.74 18.07 8.85
C VAL A 237 1.10 18.69 10.11
N GLN A 238 0.82 17.88 11.14
CA GLN A 238 0.21 18.36 12.38
C GLN A 238 1.12 19.32 13.15
N ALA A 239 2.43 19.06 13.19
CA ALA A 239 3.39 19.96 13.85
C ALA A 239 3.48 21.33 13.20
N MET A 240 3.39 21.40 11.86
CA MET A 240 3.34 22.69 11.13
C MET A 240 2.05 23.46 11.43
N VAL A 241 0.91 22.76 11.55
CA VAL A 241 -0.34 23.37 12.03
C VAL A 241 -0.16 23.90 13.46
N ALA A 242 0.41 23.10 14.37
CA ALA A 242 0.69 23.51 15.75
C ALA A 242 1.60 24.72 15.85
N ALA A 243 2.49 24.92 14.89
CA ALA A 243 3.36 26.10 14.77
C ALA A 243 2.65 27.34 14.19
N GLY A 244 1.37 27.26 13.83
CA GLY A 244 0.59 28.37 13.28
C GLY A 244 0.88 28.69 11.81
N MET A 245 1.52 27.78 11.07
CA MET A 245 1.85 28.01 9.67
C MET A 245 0.63 27.95 8.74
N GLY A 246 -0.46 27.34 9.19
CA GLY A 246 -1.69 27.15 8.43
C GLY A 246 -2.59 26.13 9.08
N VAL A 247 -3.52 25.59 8.29
CA VAL A 247 -4.45 24.52 8.67
C VAL A 247 -4.22 23.29 7.79
N ALA A 248 -4.72 22.12 8.20
CA ALA A 248 -4.63 20.92 7.38
C ALA A 248 -5.95 20.15 7.33
N MET A 249 -6.33 19.62 6.19
CA MET A 249 -7.36 18.59 6.09
C MET A 249 -6.70 17.23 6.25
N MET A 250 -7.01 16.54 7.33
CA MET A 250 -6.43 15.24 7.64
C MET A 250 -7.52 14.19 7.85
N PRO A 251 -7.31 12.94 7.44
CA PRO A 251 -8.15 11.86 7.91
C PRO A 251 -8.09 11.78 9.43
N LEU A 252 -9.21 11.51 10.08
CA LEU A 252 -9.27 11.50 11.56
C LEU A 252 -8.29 10.50 12.17
N LEU A 253 -8.07 9.34 11.54
CA LEU A 253 -7.09 8.35 11.99
C LEU A 253 -5.63 8.85 11.90
N ALA A 254 -5.37 9.85 11.06
CA ALA A 254 -4.03 10.44 10.93
C ALA A 254 -3.74 11.51 11.98
N VAL A 255 -4.75 11.98 12.71
CA VAL A 255 -4.58 13.03 13.71
C VAL A 255 -3.98 12.46 14.99
N GLY A 256 -2.83 12.98 15.37
CA GLY A 256 -2.15 12.65 16.63
C GLY A 256 -2.69 13.39 17.84
N GLY A 257 -2.17 13.06 19.02
CA GLY A 257 -2.57 13.65 20.31
C GLY A 257 -1.91 14.99 20.65
N ASP A 258 -1.48 15.80 19.67
CA ASP A 258 -0.85 17.09 19.94
C ASP A 258 -1.89 18.12 20.43
N ARG A 259 -1.78 18.51 21.71
CA ARG A 259 -2.72 19.44 22.37
C ARG A 259 -2.68 20.86 21.81
N ARG A 260 -1.66 21.21 21.04
CA ARG A 260 -1.54 22.53 20.38
C ARG A 260 -2.40 22.64 19.13
N THR A 261 -3.09 21.56 18.76
CA THR A 261 -4.01 21.50 17.62
C THR A 261 -5.40 21.06 18.07
N GLN A 262 -6.41 21.51 17.34
CA GLN A 262 -7.81 21.10 17.53
C GLN A 262 -8.39 20.65 16.21
N THR A 263 -9.37 19.77 16.27
CA THR A 263 -10.08 19.27 15.09
C THR A 263 -11.43 19.98 14.94
N VAL A 264 -11.77 20.31 13.70
CA VAL A 264 -13.07 20.90 13.33
C VAL A 264 -13.73 19.96 12.33
N ASP A 265 -15.00 19.63 12.59
CA ASP A 265 -15.77 18.76 11.70
C ASP A 265 -16.04 19.46 10.36
N LEU A 266 -15.78 18.75 9.26
CA LEU A 266 -16.05 19.21 7.89
C LEU A 266 -17.45 18.82 7.40
N GLY A 267 -18.17 18.01 8.16
CA GLY A 267 -19.48 17.51 7.82
C GLY A 267 -19.53 16.84 6.43
N PRO A 268 -20.68 16.87 5.76
CA PRO A 268 -20.86 16.19 4.46
C PRO A 268 -20.15 16.91 3.29
N ARG A 269 -19.47 18.03 3.54
CA ARG A 269 -18.77 18.77 2.49
C ARG A 269 -17.56 18.03 1.95
N VAL A 270 -16.93 17.21 2.78
CA VAL A 270 -15.78 16.39 2.40
C VAL A 270 -16.17 14.93 2.58
N PRO A 271 -16.15 14.12 1.50
CA PRO A 271 -16.47 12.70 1.64
C PRO A 271 -15.39 12.01 2.47
N PRO A 272 -15.74 11.05 3.33
CA PRO A 272 -14.77 10.30 4.11
C PRO A 272 -13.87 9.47 3.20
N ARG A 273 -12.65 9.21 3.65
CA ARG A 273 -11.81 8.17 3.09
C ARG A 273 -12.40 6.81 3.48
N VAL A 274 -12.52 5.90 2.53
CA VAL A 274 -12.90 4.52 2.81
C VAL A 274 -11.64 3.67 2.88
N ILE A 275 -11.40 3.05 4.02
CA ILE A 275 -10.29 2.13 4.24
C ILE A 275 -10.74 0.74 3.81
N ALA A 276 -9.93 0.09 3.01
CA ALA A 276 -10.14 -1.27 2.57
C ALA A 276 -8.87 -2.12 2.82
N ILE A 277 -9.03 -3.43 2.82
CA ILE A 277 -7.93 -4.36 2.69
C ILE A 277 -8.04 -5.04 1.34
N ALA A 278 -6.96 -5.01 0.57
CA ALA A 278 -6.92 -5.47 -0.81
C ALA A 278 -5.89 -6.58 -1.00
N TRP A 279 -6.07 -7.35 -2.08
CA TRP A 279 -5.19 -8.42 -2.52
C TRP A 279 -5.21 -8.54 -4.05
N HIS A 280 -4.28 -9.27 -4.60
CA HIS A 280 -4.26 -9.58 -6.03
C HIS A 280 -5.30 -10.68 -6.35
N ARG A 281 -6.22 -10.44 -7.28
CA ARG A 281 -7.35 -11.32 -7.65
C ARG A 281 -6.92 -12.74 -8.00
N ASP A 282 -5.85 -12.86 -8.78
CA ASP A 282 -5.40 -14.15 -9.32
C ASP A 282 -4.53 -14.94 -8.33
N ARG A 283 -4.37 -14.44 -7.10
CA ARG A 283 -3.61 -15.14 -6.05
C ARG A 283 -4.55 -15.73 -5.02
N VAL A 284 -4.30 -16.99 -4.68
CA VAL A 284 -5.05 -17.66 -3.60
C VAL A 284 -4.63 -17.02 -2.28
N ARG A 285 -5.62 -16.59 -1.51
CA ARG A 285 -5.40 -16.16 -0.13
C ARG A 285 -5.26 -17.40 0.76
N SER A 286 -4.17 -17.47 1.52
CA SER A 286 -3.99 -18.51 2.54
C SER A 286 -5.05 -18.39 3.64
N GLY A 287 -5.28 -19.45 4.41
CA GLY A 287 -6.14 -19.40 5.59
C GLY A 287 -5.70 -18.31 6.57
N ALA A 288 -4.38 -18.13 6.74
CA ALA A 288 -3.80 -17.06 7.55
C ALA A 288 -4.17 -15.66 7.05
N ALA A 289 -4.17 -15.45 5.72
CA ALA A 289 -4.59 -14.19 5.12
C ALA A 289 -6.10 -13.95 5.27
N GLN A 290 -6.91 -15.00 5.15
CA GLN A 290 -8.37 -14.90 5.35
C GLN A 290 -8.72 -14.53 6.79
N GLU A 291 -8.06 -15.17 7.78
CA GLU A 291 -8.22 -14.84 9.19
C GLU A 291 -7.80 -13.41 9.51
N PHE A 292 -6.70 -12.94 8.91
CA PHE A 292 -6.26 -11.54 9.08
C PHE A 292 -7.31 -10.55 8.58
N VAL A 293 -7.92 -10.81 7.41
CA VAL A 293 -8.99 -9.97 6.85
C VAL A 293 -10.23 -9.96 7.75
N ALA A 294 -10.63 -11.14 8.26
CA ALA A 294 -11.78 -11.25 9.16
C ALA A 294 -11.57 -10.47 10.46
N LEU A 295 -10.39 -10.61 11.09
CA LEU A 295 -10.04 -9.87 12.30
C LEU A 295 -9.91 -8.37 12.05
N ALA A 296 -9.43 -7.94 10.88
CA ALA A 296 -9.37 -6.53 10.51
C ALA A 296 -10.76 -5.88 10.50
N GLY A 297 -11.76 -6.59 9.95
CA GLY A 297 -13.16 -6.15 10.00
C GLY A 297 -13.66 -5.98 11.45
N GLN A 298 -13.48 -7.00 12.29
CA GLN A 298 -13.89 -6.96 13.70
C GLN A 298 -13.22 -5.81 14.48
N VAL A 299 -11.93 -5.60 14.27
CA VAL A 299 -11.21 -4.49 14.93
C VAL A 299 -11.76 -3.14 14.50
N CYS A 300 -12.07 -2.95 13.21
CA CYS A 300 -12.68 -1.71 12.73
C CYS A 300 -14.09 -1.49 13.31
N GLU A 301 -14.89 -2.54 13.46
CA GLU A 301 -16.19 -2.49 14.13
C GLU A 301 -16.05 -2.05 15.59
N ASP A 302 -15.17 -2.70 16.35
CA ASP A 302 -14.95 -2.41 17.78
C ASP A 302 -14.38 -1.01 18.03
N LEU A 303 -13.59 -0.48 17.10
CA LEU A 303 -13.09 0.89 17.15
C LEU A 303 -14.14 1.94 16.72
N SER A 304 -15.39 1.52 16.47
CA SER A 304 -16.48 2.38 15.97
C SER A 304 -16.14 3.09 14.66
N LEU A 305 -15.26 2.50 13.89
CA LEU A 305 -14.88 2.96 12.54
C LEU A 305 -15.75 2.31 11.47
N ALA A 306 -16.69 1.44 11.89
CA ALA A 306 -17.50 0.62 11.01
C ALA A 306 -18.31 1.46 10.00
N LEU A 307 -18.42 0.91 8.82
CA LEU A 307 -19.38 1.39 7.82
C LEU A 307 -20.79 1.26 8.42
N PRO A 308 -21.67 2.27 8.34
CA PRO A 308 -23.07 2.05 8.62
C PRO A 308 -23.58 0.95 7.68
N GLU A 309 -24.38 0.02 8.21
CA GLU A 309 -24.89 -1.16 7.51
C GLU A 309 -25.33 -0.82 6.07
N VAL A 310 -24.47 -1.10 5.11
CA VAL A 310 -24.79 -1.20 3.70
C VAL A 310 -24.24 -2.55 3.27
N VAL A 311 -25.18 -3.47 3.12
CA VAL A 311 -25.12 -4.75 2.42
C VAL A 311 -23.80 -4.99 1.68
N ALA A 312 -23.13 -6.09 2.06
CA ALA A 312 -21.99 -6.67 1.34
C ALA A 312 -22.36 -6.92 -0.13
N HIS A 313 -22.14 -5.95 -0.97
CA HIS A 313 -22.15 -6.13 -2.42
C HIS A 313 -20.68 -6.27 -2.83
N SER A 314 -20.31 -7.48 -3.21
CA SER A 314 -19.13 -7.74 -4.01
C SER A 314 -19.24 -6.89 -5.28
N VAL A 315 -18.53 -5.77 -5.31
CA VAL A 315 -18.47 -4.92 -6.50
C VAL A 315 -17.52 -5.59 -7.47
N THR A 316 -18.06 -6.47 -8.30
CA THR A 316 -17.43 -6.89 -9.54
C THR A 316 -17.57 -5.71 -10.50
N VAL A 317 -16.52 -4.92 -10.69
CA VAL A 317 -16.49 -3.93 -11.77
C VAL A 317 -16.38 -4.70 -13.07
N SER A 318 -17.54 -4.89 -13.75
CA SER A 318 -17.57 -5.32 -15.15
C SER A 318 -16.96 -4.19 -15.99
N ALA A 319 -15.86 -4.51 -16.67
CA ALA A 319 -15.36 -3.70 -17.77
C ALA A 319 -16.40 -3.69 -18.90
N VAL A 320 -16.84 -2.51 -19.30
CA VAL A 320 -17.47 -2.21 -20.59
C VAL A 320 -16.47 -1.42 -21.42
#